data_0ab462dd54e455df130ab60a9e4a81a2
#
_entry.id   0ab462dd54e455df130ab60a9e4a81a2
#
_cell.length_a   1.000
_cell.length_b   1.000
_cell.length_c   1.000
_cell.angle_alpha   90.00
_cell.angle_beta   90.00
_cell.angle_gamma   90.00
#
_symmetry.space_group_name_H-M   'P 1'
#
loop_
_entity.id
_entity.type
_entity.pdbx_description
1 polymer ?
#
loop_
_entity_poly.entity_id
_entity_poly.type
_entity_poly.pdbx_seq_one_letter_code
_entity_poly.pdbx_strand_id
1 'polypeptide(L)'
;FISFISLIVGILLVLGFYTLSSNLKNNYLIFKNKFTDDNKYLAVINESGLWIKDEVNDYVNIVHAKSIEKNFLKDVSINQMDKDHSLVQSIFAEEIDIMNNTWKIENAKIFNVNGTKIDNREITFKTNFNLEKINNLFSNLSSLNLIQLFEQYNDYKSLGYSTLDIES
;
A
#
# COMPACT_ATOMS: atom_id res chain seq x y z
N PHE A 1 -15.14 -29.70 -36.78
CA PHE A 1 -14.71 -30.53 -35.65
C PHE A 1 -13.32 -30.08 -35.13
N ILE A 2 -12.32 -30.01 -36.03
CA ILE A 2 -10.94 -29.59 -35.67
C ILE A 2 -10.92 -28.16 -35.11
N SER A 3 -11.65 -27.23 -35.73
CA SER A 3 -11.74 -25.84 -35.27
C SER A 3 -12.32 -25.72 -33.87
N PHE A 4 -13.30 -26.52 -33.50
CA PHE A 4 -13.92 -26.52 -32.17
C PHE A 4 -12.96 -27.07 -31.11
N ILE A 5 -12.21 -28.12 -31.43
CA ILE A 5 -11.17 -28.65 -30.52
C ILE A 5 -10.06 -27.63 -30.29
N SER A 6 -9.60 -26.96 -31.36
CA SER A 6 -8.55 -25.96 -31.26
C SER A 6 -8.98 -24.75 -30.40
N LEU A 7 -10.24 -24.35 -30.45
CA LEU A 7 -10.80 -23.29 -29.63
C LEU A 7 -10.82 -23.69 -28.15
N ILE A 8 -11.24 -24.92 -27.81
CA ILE A 8 -11.24 -25.41 -26.42
C ILE A 8 -9.82 -25.46 -25.86
N VAL A 9 -8.88 -26.01 -26.66
CA VAL A 9 -7.46 -26.07 -26.23
C VAL A 9 -6.88 -24.68 -26.04
N GLY A 10 -7.21 -23.71 -26.89
CA GLY A 10 -6.78 -22.32 -26.75
C GLY A 10 -7.28 -21.69 -25.45
N ILE A 11 -8.55 -21.87 -25.13
CA ILE A 11 -9.13 -21.37 -23.87
C ILE A 11 -8.45 -22.02 -22.65
N LEU A 12 -8.25 -23.33 -22.65
CA LEU A 12 -7.58 -24.06 -21.57
C LEU A 12 -6.14 -23.57 -21.36
N LEU A 13 -5.42 -23.34 -22.46
CA LEU A 13 -4.05 -22.80 -22.38
C LEU A 13 -4.03 -21.39 -21.78
N VAL A 14 -4.89 -20.48 -22.23
CA VAL A 14 -4.94 -19.11 -21.71
C VAL A 14 -5.28 -19.12 -20.21
N LEU A 15 -6.30 -19.84 -19.79
CA LEU A 15 -6.70 -19.93 -18.38
C LEU A 15 -5.61 -20.59 -17.52
N GLY A 16 -5.00 -21.68 -18.03
CA GLY A 16 -3.92 -22.39 -17.33
C GLY A 16 -2.66 -21.54 -17.19
N PHE A 17 -2.22 -20.89 -18.26
CA PHE A 17 -1.06 -19.99 -18.22
C PHE A 17 -1.27 -18.78 -17.32
N TYR A 18 -2.46 -18.17 -17.37
CA TYR A 18 -2.77 -17.02 -16.51
C TYR A 18 -2.70 -17.42 -15.03
N THR A 19 -3.36 -18.50 -14.66
CA THR A 19 -3.37 -18.98 -13.27
C THR A 19 -1.98 -19.39 -12.78
N LEU A 20 -1.20 -20.09 -13.62
CA LEU A 20 0.16 -20.51 -13.31
C LEU A 20 1.07 -19.29 -13.12
N SER A 21 1.00 -18.34 -14.04
CA SER A 21 1.81 -17.12 -14.01
C SER A 21 1.51 -16.26 -12.77
N SER A 22 0.24 -16.11 -12.43
CA SER A 22 -0.20 -15.39 -11.22
C SER A 22 0.32 -16.07 -9.94
N ASN A 23 0.19 -17.41 -9.84
CA ASN A 23 0.68 -18.16 -8.70
C ASN A 23 2.22 -18.10 -8.58
N LEU A 24 2.94 -18.18 -9.69
CA LEU A 24 4.40 -18.05 -9.71
C LEU A 24 4.83 -16.64 -9.24
N LYS A 25 4.15 -15.60 -9.72
CA LYS A 25 4.41 -14.22 -9.28
C LYS A 25 4.14 -14.05 -7.79
N ASN A 26 3.02 -14.57 -7.28
CA ASN A 26 2.68 -14.53 -5.87
C ASN A 26 3.71 -15.27 -5.00
N ASN A 27 4.09 -16.50 -5.41
CA ASN A 27 5.12 -17.26 -4.73
C ASN A 27 6.47 -16.54 -4.74
N TYR A 28 6.85 -15.91 -5.86
CA TYR A 28 8.05 -15.10 -5.94
C TYR A 28 8.02 -13.93 -4.94
N LEU A 29 6.89 -13.24 -4.82
CA LEU A 29 6.73 -12.14 -3.87
C LEU A 29 6.80 -12.63 -2.41
N ILE A 30 6.18 -13.76 -2.10
CA ILE A 30 6.27 -14.40 -0.78
C ILE A 30 7.73 -14.81 -0.47
N PHE A 31 8.42 -15.42 -1.42
CA PHE A 31 9.83 -15.77 -1.28
C PHE A 31 10.70 -14.52 -1.12
N LYS A 32 10.51 -13.53 -1.97
CA LYS A 32 11.23 -12.25 -1.89
C LYS A 32 11.04 -11.60 -0.51
N ASN A 33 9.80 -11.54 -0.02
CA ASN A 33 9.50 -10.98 1.31
C ASN A 33 10.10 -11.80 2.46
N LYS A 34 10.23 -13.12 2.30
CA LYS A 34 10.82 -14.00 3.32
C LYS A 34 12.35 -13.88 3.41
N PHE A 35 13.02 -13.55 2.31
CA PHE A 35 14.48 -13.42 2.23
C PHE A 35 14.99 -11.98 2.23
N THR A 36 14.10 -11.00 2.07
CA THR A 36 14.38 -9.60 2.39
C THR A 36 14.07 -9.42 3.87
N ASP A 37 14.96 -8.84 4.65
CA ASP A 37 14.76 -8.47 6.08
C ASP A 37 13.59 -7.46 6.29
N ASP A 38 12.72 -7.32 5.31
CA ASP A 38 11.64 -6.36 5.19
C ASP A 38 10.31 -6.79 5.84
N ASN A 39 10.32 -7.78 6.76
CA ASN A 39 9.17 -8.08 7.62
C ASN A 39 8.76 -6.90 8.54
N LYS A 40 9.50 -5.79 8.46
CA LYS A 40 9.25 -4.56 9.22
C LYS A 40 8.26 -3.62 8.55
N TYR A 41 7.94 -3.84 7.27
CA TYR A 41 7.14 -2.90 6.49
C TYR A 41 5.87 -3.55 5.98
N LEU A 42 4.75 -2.98 6.36
CA LEU A 42 3.46 -3.30 5.78
C LEU A 42 2.90 -2.03 5.14
N ALA A 43 2.48 -2.13 3.89
CA ALA A 43 1.75 -1.07 3.25
C ALA A 43 0.53 -1.64 2.53
N VAL A 44 -0.61 -0.95 2.67
CA VAL A 44 -1.89 -1.33 2.08
C VAL A 44 -2.51 -0.09 1.45
N ILE A 45 -3.08 -0.26 0.27
CA ILE A 45 -3.86 0.76 -0.40
C ILE A 45 -5.28 0.24 -0.53
N ASN A 46 -6.23 1.04 -0.10
CA ASN A 46 -7.66 0.77 -0.19
C ASN A 46 -8.42 2.07 -0.47
N GLU A 47 -9.74 2.03 -0.49
CA GLU A 47 -10.58 3.20 -0.75
C GLU A 47 -10.40 4.34 0.27
N SER A 48 -9.95 4.04 1.49
CA SER A 48 -9.64 5.07 2.48
C SER A 48 -8.27 5.72 2.29
N GLY A 49 -7.44 5.22 1.36
CA GLY A 49 -6.13 5.75 1.03
C GLY A 49 -4.99 4.76 1.25
N LEU A 50 -3.78 5.30 1.40
CA LEU A 50 -2.55 4.57 1.66
C LEU A 50 -2.32 4.44 3.16
N TRP A 51 -2.06 3.22 3.62
CA TRP A 51 -1.63 2.90 4.98
C TRP A 51 -0.25 2.28 4.95
N ILE A 52 0.66 2.79 5.76
CA ILE A 52 2.02 2.26 5.89
C ILE A 52 2.30 2.01 7.37
N LYS A 53 2.77 0.78 7.69
CA LYS A 53 3.44 0.49 8.95
C LYS A 53 4.94 0.49 8.69
N ASP A 54 5.68 1.36 9.34
CA ASP A 54 7.14 1.51 9.20
C ASP A 54 7.80 1.46 10.58
N GLU A 55 8.94 0.78 10.68
CA GLU A 55 9.70 0.67 11.93
C GLU A 55 11.05 1.35 11.73
N VAL A 56 11.26 2.46 12.42
CA VAL A 56 12.48 3.26 12.35
C VAL A 56 12.92 3.70 13.74
N ASN A 57 14.19 3.47 14.08
CA ASN A 57 14.80 3.92 15.33
C ASN A 57 14.00 3.50 16.59
N ASP A 58 13.58 2.24 16.64
CA ASP A 58 12.80 1.68 17.76
C ASP A 58 11.37 2.24 17.91
N TYR A 59 10.90 3.00 16.93
CA TYR A 59 9.51 3.46 16.84
C TYR A 59 8.76 2.73 15.75
N VAL A 60 7.49 2.42 16.04
CA VAL A 60 6.52 1.94 15.05
C VAL A 60 5.71 3.14 14.59
N ASN A 61 5.78 3.44 13.30
CA ASN A 61 5.07 4.55 12.70
C ASN A 61 3.92 4.00 11.86
N ILE A 62 2.71 4.42 12.15
CA ILE A 62 1.53 4.15 11.31
C ILE A 62 1.22 5.43 10.54
N VAL A 63 1.48 5.39 9.25
CA VAL A 63 1.20 6.49 8.32
C VAL A 63 -0.08 6.20 7.58
N HIS A 64 -0.97 7.17 7.54
CA HIS A 64 -2.14 7.17 6.68
C HIS A 64 -2.11 8.41 5.80
N ALA A 65 -2.34 8.25 4.50
CA ALA A 65 -2.50 9.33 3.55
C ALA A 65 -3.77 9.09 2.72
N LYS A 66 -4.58 10.13 2.53
CA LYS A 66 -5.82 10.04 1.78
C LYS A 66 -5.60 9.80 0.29
N SER A 67 -4.57 10.45 -0.29
CA SER A 67 -4.21 10.29 -1.69
C SER A 67 -2.72 10.51 -1.92
N ILE A 68 -2.28 10.13 -3.13
CA ILE A 68 -0.93 10.39 -3.63
C ILE A 68 -1.05 11.20 -4.90
N GLU A 69 -0.36 12.32 -4.95
CA GLU A 69 -0.30 13.17 -6.12
C GLU A 69 1.16 13.44 -6.51
N LYS A 70 1.60 12.86 -7.62
CA LYS A 70 3.00 12.90 -8.08
C LYS A 70 3.95 12.34 -7.01
N ASN A 71 4.72 13.23 -6.35
CA ASN A 71 5.67 12.91 -5.27
C ASN A 71 5.20 13.35 -3.89
N PHE A 72 3.91 13.69 -3.75
CA PHE A 72 3.34 14.17 -2.51
C PHE A 72 2.25 13.23 -1.99
N LEU A 73 2.29 12.93 -0.69
CA LEU A 73 1.17 12.40 0.06
C LEU A 73 0.28 13.56 0.51
N LYS A 74 -1.03 13.39 0.41
CA LYS A 74 -2.03 14.40 0.80
C LYS A 74 -2.86 13.94 1.99
N ASP A 75 -3.25 14.90 2.82
CA ASP A 75 -4.06 14.68 4.04
C ASP A 75 -3.45 13.56 4.91
N VAL A 76 -2.24 13.80 5.40
CA VAL A 76 -1.44 12.77 6.05
C VAL A 76 -1.56 12.83 7.57
N SER A 77 -1.70 11.66 8.18
CA SER A 77 -1.54 11.45 9.61
C SER A 77 -0.46 10.40 9.88
N ILE A 78 0.46 10.70 10.79
CA ILE A 78 1.51 9.78 11.24
C ILE A 78 1.34 9.58 12.73
N ASN A 79 1.03 8.36 13.16
CA ASN A 79 1.00 7.97 14.56
C ASN A 79 2.29 7.23 14.89
N GLN A 80 3.10 7.80 15.76
CA GLN A 80 4.34 7.21 16.22
C GLN A 80 4.13 6.54 17.57
N MET A 81 4.50 5.28 17.67
CA MET A 81 4.40 4.44 18.86
C MET A 81 5.79 3.97 19.28
N ASP A 82 5.96 3.71 20.57
CA ASP A 82 7.15 3.07 21.12
C ASP A 82 7.12 1.54 20.95
N LYS A 83 8.12 0.84 21.47
CA LYS A 83 8.23 -0.63 21.44
C LYS A 83 7.10 -1.34 22.20
N ASP A 84 6.50 -0.68 23.17
CA ASP A 84 5.39 -1.20 23.97
C ASP A 84 4.04 -0.87 23.31
N HIS A 85 4.06 -0.36 22.06
CA HIS A 85 2.90 0.06 21.27
C HIS A 85 2.10 1.21 21.94
N SER A 86 2.75 1.97 22.82
CA SER A 86 2.15 3.18 23.40
C SER A 86 2.35 4.36 22.45
N LEU A 87 1.29 5.15 22.23
CA LEU A 87 1.36 6.33 21.38
C LEU A 87 2.31 7.35 21.99
N VAL A 88 3.28 7.82 21.21
CA VAL A 88 4.24 8.86 21.61
C VAL A 88 3.78 10.21 21.10
N GLN A 89 3.42 10.28 19.82
CA GLN A 89 2.92 11.51 19.19
C GLN A 89 2.14 11.20 17.92
N SER A 90 1.29 12.15 17.53
CA SER A 90 0.61 12.16 16.23
C SER A 90 1.01 13.41 15.46
N ILE A 91 1.36 13.24 14.18
CA ILE A 91 1.75 14.30 13.26
C ILE A 91 0.71 14.37 12.17
N PHE A 92 0.18 15.56 11.90
CA PHE A 92 -0.76 15.83 10.83
C PHE A 92 -0.17 16.85 9.87
N ALA A 93 -0.33 16.61 8.57
CA ALA A 93 0.11 17.50 7.53
C ALA A 93 -0.83 17.44 6.33
N GLU A 94 -1.01 18.56 5.65
CA GLU A 94 -1.79 18.62 4.42
C GLU A 94 -1.05 17.98 3.26
N GLU A 95 0.29 18.10 3.27
CA GLU A 95 1.14 17.59 2.21
C GLU A 95 2.51 17.16 2.75
N ILE A 96 3.05 16.04 2.22
CA ILE A 96 4.38 15.51 2.56
C ILE A 96 5.12 15.12 1.29
N ASP A 97 6.33 15.63 1.08
CA ASP A 97 7.22 15.22 -0.02
C ASP A 97 7.88 13.87 0.32
N ILE A 98 7.64 12.86 -0.54
CA ILE A 98 8.11 11.48 -0.38
C ILE A 98 9.19 11.07 -1.39
N MET A 99 9.82 12.02 -2.06
CA MET A 99 10.89 11.73 -3.04
C MET A 99 11.99 10.84 -2.46
N ASN A 100 12.38 11.09 -1.22
CA ASN A 100 13.47 10.43 -0.53
C ASN A 100 13.00 9.69 0.74
N ASN A 101 13.90 8.92 1.35
CA ASN A 101 13.66 8.26 2.64
C ASN A 101 13.66 9.22 3.86
N THR A 102 13.86 10.50 3.62
CA THR A 102 13.68 11.57 4.60
C THR A 102 12.59 12.50 4.08
N TRP A 103 11.40 12.34 4.59
CA TRP A 103 10.26 13.13 4.17
C TRP A 103 10.32 14.53 4.75
N LYS A 104 10.03 15.50 3.94
CA LYS A 104 9.90 16.89 4.36
C LYS A 104 8.43 17.20 4.61
N ILE A 105 8.13 17.67 5.80
CA ILE A 105 6.77 17.97 6.24
C ILE A 105 6.72 19.45 6.57
N GLU A 106 5.97 20.18 5.78
CA GLU A 106 5.73 21.61 6.01
C GLU A 106 4.43 21.81 6.80
N ASN A 107 4.42 22.83 7.65
CA ASN A 107 3.26 23.21 8.48
C ASN A 107 2.69 22.04 9.30
N ALA A 108 3.57 21.21 9.86
CA ALA A 108 3.19 20.06 10.65
C ALA A 108 2.47 20.46 11.95
N LYS A 109 1.35 19.81 12.24
CA LYS A 109 0.66 19.88 13.53
C LYS A 109 1.00 18.64 14.34
N ILE A 110 1.75 18.78 15.42
CA ILE A 110 2.22 17.67 16.26
C ILE A 110 1.43 17.68 17.57
N PHE A 111 0.86 16.54 17.92
CA PHE A 111 0.18 16.33 19.19
C PHE A 111 0.94 15.26 19.98
N ASN A 112 1.45 15.65 21.14
CA ASN A 112 2.05 14.71 22.07
C ASN A 112 0.98 14.01 22.92
N VAL A 113 1.36 12.91 23.59
CA VAL A 113 0.46 12.13 24.49
C VAL A 113 -0.26 13.03 25.52
N ASN A 114 0.37 14.10 25.98
CA ASN A 114 -0.21 15.05 26.93
C ASN A 114 -1.20 16.04 26.29
N GLY A 115 -1.56 15.86 25.00
CA GLY A 115 -2.44 16.74 24.28
C GLY A 115 -1.84 18.12 23.92
N THR A 116 -0.54 18.31 24.15
CA THR A 116 0.14 19.55 23.79
C THR A 116 0.29 19.61 22.26
N LYS A 117 -0.28 20.64 21.66
CA LYS A 117 -0.14 20.93 20.24
C LYS A 117 1.11 21.77 20.01
N ILE A 118 1.94 21.33 19.07
CA ILE A 118 3.11 22.05 18.58
C ILE A 118 2.94 22.28 17.10
N ASP A 119 2.90 23.54 16.68
CA ASP A 119 2.87 23.90 15.27
C ASP A 119 4.32 24.14 14.80
N ASN A 120 4.83 23.31 13.90
CA ASN A 120 6.16 23.46 13.32
C ASN A 120 6.07 23.85 11.84
N ARG A 121 6.90 24.79 11.43
CA ARG A 121 6.93 25.24 10.02
C ARG A 121 7.51 24.19 9.10
N GLU A 122 8.53 23.46 9.56
CA GLU A 122 9.18 22.40 8.78
C GLU A 122 9.76 21.37 9.73
N ILE A 123 9.49 20.09 9.47
CA ILE A 123 10.12 18.96 10.14
C ILE A 123 10.60 17.95 9.11
N THR A 124 11.59 17.15 9.48
CA THR A 124 12.06 16.00 8.71
C THR A 124 11.66 14.71 9.40
N PHE A 125 11.10 13.80 8.65
CA PHE A 125 10.66 12.49 9.14
C PHE A 125 11.43 11.38 8.41
N LYS A 126 12.23 10.62 9.15
CA LYS A 126 12.97 9.47 8.60
C LYS A 126 12.03 8.29 8.44
N THR A 127 12.07 7.65 7.28
CA THR A 127 11.26 6.50 6.93
C THR A 127 12.03 5.56 6.03
N ASN A 128 11.60 4.31 5.95
CA ASN A 128 12.14 3.35 4.99
C ASN A 128 11.41 3.39 3.64
N PHE A 129 10.40 4.25 3.49
CA PHE A 129 9.61 4.43 2.28
C PHE A 129 10.02 5.69 1.53
N ASN A 130 10.07 5.57 0.22
CA ASN A 130 10.22 6.66 -0.75
C ASN A 130 9.22 6.47 -1.87
N LEU A 131 9.16 7.41 -2.80
CA LEU A 131 8.25 7.36 -3.96
C LEU A 131 8.36 6.05 -4.76
N GLU A 132 9.59 5.56 -4.97
CA GLU A 132 9.82 4.33 -5.72
C GLU A 132 9.24 3.11 -5.02
N LYS A 133 9.49 2.94 -3.72
CA LYS A 133 8.92 1.85 -2.93
C LYS A 133 7.40 1.90 -2.90
N ILE A 134 6.83 3.08 -2.73
CA ILE A 134 5.38 3.28 -2.72
C ILE A 134 4.82 2.92 -4.09
N ASN A 135 5.39 3.39 -5.20
CA ASN A 135 4.95 3.04 -6.55
C ASN A 135 5.05 1.54 -6.83
N ASN A 136 6.08 0.86 -6.31
CA ASN A 136 6.22 -0.59 -6.43
C ASN A 136 5.09 -1.36 -5.72
N LEU A 137 4.48 -0.80 -4.68
CA LEU A 137 3.30 -1.38 -4.05
C LEU A 137 2.09 -1.36 -4.99
N PHE A 138 1.90 -0.28 -5.76
CA PHE A 138 0.82 -0.20 -6.76
C PHE A 138 1.02 -1.19 -7.91
N SER A 139 2.26 -1.41 -8.36
CA SER A 139 2.55 -2.35 -9.44
C SER A 139 2.26 -3.81 -9.07
N ASN A 140 2.21 -4.13 -7.79
CA ASN A 140 1.94 -5.47 -7.28
C ASN A 140 0.44 -5.82 -7.21
N LEU A 141 -0.46 -4.84 -7.29
CA LEU A 141 -1.91 -5.07 -7.34
C LEU A 141 -2.34 -5.88 -8.58
N SER A 142 -1.56 -5.83 -9.67
CA SER A 142 -1.79 -6.65 -10.87
C SER A 142 -1.48 -8.15 -10.69
N SER A 143 -1.13 -8.61 -9.47
CA SER A 143 -0.84 -10.03 -9.18
C SER A 143 -2.05 -10.85 -8.71
N LEU A 144 -3.24 -10.26 -8.66
CA LEU A 144 -4.46 -10.99 -8.36
C LEU A 144 -4.75 -12.02 -9.46
N ASN A 145 -5.06 -13.26 -9.08
CA ASN A 145 -5.53 -14.26 -10.05
C ASN A 145 -7.00 -14.00 -10.40
N LEU A 146 -7.48 -14.60 -11.50
CA LEU A 146 -8.87 -14.40 -11.97
C LEU A 146 -9.91 -14.74 -10.90
N ILE A 147 -9.67 -15.74 -10.07
CA ILE A 147 -10.60 -16.15 -9.00
C ILE A 147 -10.69 -15.07 -7.92
N GLN A 148 -9.54 -14.55 -7.49
CA GLN A 148 -9.49 -13.44 -6.51
C GLN A 148 -10.14 -12.17 -7.06
N LEU A 149 -10.00 -11.91 -8.37
CA LEU A 149 -10.64 -10.78 -9.03
C LEU A 149 -12.16 -10.91 -9.05
N PHE A 150 -12.69 -12.13 -9.31
CA PHE A 150 -14.12 -12.41 -9.26
C PHE A 150 -14.69 -12.39 -7.83
N GLU A 151 -13.95 -12.88 -6.84
CA GLU A 151 -14.34 -12.78 -5.43
C GLU A 151 -14.43 -11.32 -5.02
N GLN A 152 -13.39 -10.53 -5.34
CA GLN A 152 -13.35 -9.09 -5.05
C GLN A 152 -14.50 -8.33 -5.77
N TYR A 153 -14.77 -8.64 -7.03
CA TYR A 153 -15.90 -8.06 -7.77
C TYR A 153 -17.24 -8.32 -7.07
N ASN A 154 -17.47 -9.57 -6.62
CA ASN A 154 -18.69 -9.95 -5.92
C ASN A 154 -18.81 -9.26 -4.54
N ASP A 155 -17.69 -9.10 -3.83
CA ASP A 155 -17.65 -8.41 -2.55
C ASP A 155 -17.98 -6.92 -2.73
N TYR A 156 -17.37 -6.24 -3.70
CA TYR A 156 -17.66 -4.84 -4.02
C TYR A 156 -19.13 -4.63 -4.41
N LYS A 157 -19.66 -5.52 -5.25
CA LYS A 157 -21.07 -5.48 -5.66
C LYS A 157 -22.03 -5.69 -4.48
N SER A 158 -21.68 -6.58 -3.55
CA SER A 158 -22.48 -6.85 -2.34
C SER A 158 -22.50 -5.67 -1.38
N LEU A 159 -21.41 -4.89 -1.36
CA LEU A 159 -21.25 -3.69 -0.52
C LEU A 159 -21.81 -2.41 -1.16
N GLY A 160 -22.31 -2.50 -2.41
CA GLY A 160 -22.88 -1.36 -3.14
C GLY A 160 -21.86 -0.38 -3.72
N TYR A 161 -20.58 -0.80 -3.84
CA TYR A 161 -19.54 0.00 -4.46
C TYR A 161 -19.53 -0.09 -6.00
N SER A 162 -18.95 0.93 -6.64
CA SER A 162 -18.77 0.92 -8.10
C SER A 162 -17.75 -0.15 -8.52
N THR A 163 -18.11 -0.97 -9.51
CA THR A 163 -17.26 -2.03 -10.05
C THR A 163 -16.53 -1.60 -11.33
N LEU A 164 -16.61 -0.31 -11.70
CA LEU A 164 -16.08 0.21 -12.98
C LEU A 164 -14.57 -0.02 -13.14
N ASP A 165 -13.80 0.01 -12.04
CA ASP A 165 -12.34 -0.21 -12.07
C ASP A 165 -11.96 -1.69 -12.23
N ILE A 166 -12.91 -2.62 -12.03
CA ILE A 166 -12.69 -4.06 -12.15
C ILE A 166 -13.13 -4.56 -13.55
N GLU A 167 -14.05 -3.84 -14.20
CA GLU A 167 -14.59 -4.16 -15.52
C GLU A 167 -13.75 -3.60 -16.68
N SER A 168 -12.78 -2.72 -16.40
CA SER A 168 -11.88 -2.12 -17.41
C SER A 168 -10.59 -2.91 -17.56
#